data_b8986bc7c6903319a6fc3888949d0569
#
_entry.id   b8986bc7c6903319a6fc3888949d0569
#
_cell.length_a   1.000
_cell.length_b   1.000
_cell.length_c   1.000
_cell.angle_alpha   90.00
_cell.angle_beta   90.00
_cell.angle_gamma   90.00
#
_symmetry.space_group_name_H-M   'P 1'
#
loop_
_entity.id
_entity.type
_entity.pdbx_description
1 polymer ?
#
loop_
_entity_poly.entity_id
_entity_poly.type
_entity_poly.pdbx_seq_one_letter_code
_entity_poly.pdbx_strand_id
1 'polypeptide(L)'
;MTAFLLGAFGFPEVHADDRTIKLNLRKGLALLIYLGEANGAVARDVLATLLWPETSRETGLGRLRRLLHRIELALGQRIFETDRSSVRWSPEIELKVDTHLFESACNRGAFEEACLMYRGDFLAGFALDGCPEFDDWAFFRREALRGRLMHALERLVQDKNAAGDHFAATVHAGRLVELDPLSEVYGRHLLRSLLLAGDRSAAERHHEALTQRLRDELGVAPEAETEALMDPGAASSLAAVPTTRYVKGAGVHLAYQTYGSGPLDILVMPGFVSHVERAWEHPASRTFLASLMKLGRLIVFDRRGIGLSDRVGSAPGIDATAEDIGTVLRAVDGRRVVLFGASECGPACIKFAVDEPRLVAGLILFGALAKGCWSQDYPHALRASQYDAWSKHLIAQWGGPVEIETFAPSLAGDPQARAWWAGLLRAASSPGGISAVLEAFRDADVRHLLAQIAVPTLVLHRRDDKAVRIAAGRDVASRIKGAEFVELDGNDHWFFAGDQQPVLAAIGRFMEGLPRRTW
;
A
#
# COMPACT_ATOMS: atom_id res chain seq x y z
N MET A 1 -44.26 -4.57 16.35
CA MET A 1 -43.28 -4.14 17.36
C MET A 1 -42.82 -2.77 16.97
N THR A 2 -42.86 -1.80 17.87
CA THR A 2 -42.31 -0.45 17.58
C THR A 2 -40.79 -0.53 17.49
N ALA A 3 -40.22 -0.10 16.37
CA ALA A 3 -38.78 -0.04 16.20
C ALA A 3 -38.23 1.34 16.64
N PHE A 4 -37.19 1.35 17.45
CA PHE A 4 -36.54 2.57 17.88
C PHE A 4 -35.21 2.77 17.14
N LEU A 5 -34.96 4.03 16.74
CA LEU A 5 -33.66 4.45 16.27
C LEU A 5 -33.15 5.57 17.19
N LEU A 6 -31.99 5.35 17.79
CA LEU A 6 -31.25 6.38 18.49
C LEU A 6 -30.24 7.04 17.52
N GLY A 7 -30.42 8.31 17.28
CA GLY A 7 -29.45 9.16 16.59
C GLY A 7 -28.49 9.74 17.62
N ALA A 8 -27.23 9.39 17.53
CA ALA A 8 -26.16 9.90 18.39
C ALA A 8 -25.13 10.72 17.60
N PHE A 9 -25.12 10.64 16.26
CA PHE A 9 -24.35 11.51 15.41
C PHE A 9 -25.02 12.88 15.25
N GLY A 10 -24.39 13.92 15.80
CA GLY A 10 -24.98 15.23 15.99
C GLY A 10 -25.64 15.38 17.36
N PHE A 11 -26.67 16.24 17.45
CA PHE A 11 -27.46 16.36 18.66
C PHE A 11 -28.32 15.10 18.85
N PRO A 12 -28.38 14.50 20.06
CA PRO A 12 -29.05 13.22 20.27
C PRO A 12 -30.56 13.29 20.02
N GLU A 13 -31.07 12.34 19.25
CA GLU A 13 -32.47 12.21 18.87
C GLU A 13 -33.00 10.80 19.11
N VAL A 14 -34.30 10.70 19.34
CA VAL A 14 -35.01 9.41 19.47
C VAL A 14 -36.11 9.35 18.43
N HIS A 15 -36.11 8.31 17.62
CA HIS A 15 -37.15 8.06 16.63
C HIS A 15 -37.89 6.76 16.96
N ALA A 16 -39.18 6.73 16.76
CA ALA A 16 -40.02 5.53 16.81
C ALA A 16 -40.91 5.49 15.57
N ASP A 17 -40.82 4.42 14.79
CA ASP A 17 -41.58 4.20 13.56
C ASP A 17 -41.59 5.47 12.66
N ASP A 18 -40.40 5.98 12.31
CA ASP A 18 -40.16 7.17 11.47
C ASP A 18 -40.64 8.53 12.06
N ARG A 19 -41.02 8.58 13.34
CA ARG A 19 -41.40 9.83 14.02
C ARG A 19 -40.34 10.22 15.04
N THR A 20 -39.85 11.46 14.95
CA THR A 20 -38.98 12.00 16.00
C THR A 20 -39.77 12.27 17.28
N ILE A 21 -39.33 11.69 18.38
CA ILE A 21 -39.93 11.91 19.70
C ILE A 21 -39.16 13.03 20.41
N LYS A 22 -39.82 14.13 20.71
CA LYS A 22 -39.24 15.23 21.48
C LYS A 22 -39.19 14.85 22.97
N LEU A 23 -38.05 14.42 23.43
CA LEU A 23 -37.82 14.10 24.84
C LEU A 23 -37.19 15.34 25.53
N ASN A 24 -38.02 16.13 26.21
CA ASN A 24 -37.57 17.32 26.94
C ASN A 24 -36.88 16.97 28.28
N LEU A 25 -36.03 15.96 28.29
CA LEU A 25 -35.32 15.43 29.45
C LEU A 25 -33.85 15.20 29.09
N ARG A 26 -32.97 16.22 29.30
CA ARG A 26 -31.53 16.08 28.95
C ARG A 26 -30.89 14.83 29.54
N LYS A 27 -31.05 14.60 30.88
CA LYS A 27 -30.52 13.37 31.51
C LYS A 27 -31.25 12.09 31.03
N GLY A 28 -32.44 12.23 30.48
CA GLY A 28 -33.16 11.13 29.83
C GLY A 28 -32.56 10.75 28.49
N LEU A 29 -32.26 11.73 27.65
CA LEU A 29 -31.53 11.51 26.38
C LEU A 29 -30.15 10.89 26.63
N ALA A 30 -29.39 11.44 27.60
CA ALA A 30 -28.10 10.90 27.97
C ALA A 30 -28.19 9.43 28.42
N LEU A 31 -29.19 9.08 29.24
CA LEU A 31 -29.43 7.72 29.70
C LEU A 31 -29.75 6.76 28.54
N LEU A 32 -30.63 7.19 27.62
CA LEU A 32 -31.00 6.40 26.45
C LEU A 32 -29.79 6.09 25.54
N ILE A 33 -28.99 7.12 25.25
CA ILE A 33 -27.78 6.94 24.43
C ILE A 33 -26.77 6.06 25.16
N TYR A 34 -26.51 6.31 26.45
CA TYR A 34 -25.55 5.51 27.22
C TYR A 34 -25.94 4.03 27.27
N LEU A 35 -27.22 3.74 27.50
CA LEU A 35 -27.74 2.37 27.49
C LEU A 35 -27.79 1.77 26.07
N GLY A 36 -28.01 2.58 25.05
CA GLY A 36 -27.97 2.16 23.65
C GLY A 36 -26.56 1.74 23.20
N GLU A 37 -25.55 2.50 23.62
CA GLU A 37 -24.13 2.21 23.36
C GLU A 37 -23.61 1.01 24.17
N ALA A 38 -24.16 0.77 25.36
CA ALA A 38 -23.82 -0.36 26.20
C ALA A 38 -24.47 -1.65 25.67
N ASN A 39 -23.66 -2.57 25.12
CA ASN A 39 -24.14 -3.86 24.64
C ASN A 39 -24.58 -4.81 25.81
N GLY A 40 -25.50 -4.34 26.67
CA GLY A 40 -25.95 -5.17 27.79
C GLY A 40 -26.54 -4.39 28.95
N ALA A 41 -26.62 -5.08 30.10
CA ALA A 41 -27.14 -4.50 31.34
C ALA A 41 -26.09 -3.62 32.02
N VAL A 42 -26.48 -2.41 32.43
CA VAL A 42 -25.62 -1.47 33.16
C VAL A 42 -26.07 -1.40 34.62
N ALA A 43 -25.11 -1.40 35.54
CA ALA A 43 -25.38 -1.31 36.96
C ALA A 43 -26.07 0.01 37.33
N ARG A 44 -27.09 -0.05 38.17
CA ARG A 44 -27.84 1.16 38.60
C ARG A 44 -26.98 2.16 39.33
N ASP A 45 -26.00 1.70 40.09
CA ASP A 45 -25.06 2.58 40.77
C ASP A 45 -24.20 3.37 39.76
N VAL A 46 -23.72 2.74 38.69
CA VAL A 46 -23.00 3.41 37.61
C VAL A 46 -23.85 4.49 36.97
N LEU A 47 -25.09 4.18 36.61
CA LEU A 47 -26.00 5.16 35.99
C LEU A 47 -26.35 6.31 36.94
N ALA A 48 -26.51 6.02 38.24
CA ALA A 48 -26.80 7.03 39.25
C ALA A 48 -25.61 7.97 39.45
N THR A 49 -24.38 7.46 39.54
CA THR A 49 -23.15 8.25 39.65
C THR A 49 -22.92 9.07 38.41
N LEU A 50 -23.06 8.45 37.23
CA LEU A 50 -22.88 9.12 35.94
C LEU A 50 -23.78 10.37 35.76
N LEU A 51 -25.05 10.26 36.20
CA LEU A 51 -26.05 11.31 36.00
C LEU A 51 -26.21 12.27 37.19
N TRP A 52 -25.83 11.86 38.40
CA TRP A 52 -25.93 12.68 39.61
C TRP A 52 -24.75 12.43 40.55
N PRO A 53 -23.52 12.77 40.11
CA PRO A 53 -22.31 12.50 40.92
C PRO A 53 -22.29 13.25 42.25
N GLU A 54 -23.01 14.38 42.34
CA GLU A 54 -23.07 15.23 43.52
C GLU A 54 -24.01 14.71 44.62
N THR A 55 -24.76 13.59 44.40
CA THR A 55 -25.78 13.11 45.34
C THR A 55 -25.34 11.85 46.07
N SER A 56 -25.98 11.61 47.23
CA SER A 56 -25.81 10.34 47.89
C SER A 56 -26.34 9.18 47.01
N ARG A 57 -25.75 8.01 47.17
CA ARG A 57 -26.17 6.78 46.45
C ARG A 57 -27.68 6.54 46.50
N GLU A 58 -28.29 6.66 47.66
CA GLU A 58 -29.73 6.44 47.83
C GLU A 58 -30.56 7.46 47.05
N THR A 59 -30.18 8.75 47.13
CA THR A 59 -30.85 9.83 46.41
C THR A 59 -30.68 9.64 44.89
N GLY A 60 -29.48 9.31 44.40
CA GLY A 60 -29.19 9.04 42.99
C GLY A 60 -30.05 7.89 42.45
N LEU A 61 -30.13 6.76 43.15
CA LEU A 61 -30.97 5.62 42.78
C LEU A 61 -32.46 5.98 42.74
N GLY A 62 -32.92 6.81 43.68
CA GLY A 62 -34.28 7.34 43.68
C GLY A 62 -34.59 8.26 42.49
N ARG A 63 -33.61 9.11 42.09
CA ARG A 63 -33.71 9.95 40.89
C ARG A 63 -33.70 9.10 39.61
N LEU A 64 -32.85 8.09 39.52
CA LEU A 64 -32.79 7.17 38.38
C LEU A 64 -34.15 6.43 38.20
N ARG A 65 -34.76 5.90 39.26
CA ARG A 65 -36.05 5.25 39.17
C ARG A 65 -37.13 6.17 38.60
N ARG A 66 -37.20 7.42 39.08
CA ARG A 66 -38.14 8.43 38.54
C ARG A 66 -37.84 8.78 37.09
N LEU A 67 -36.56 8.88 36.69
CA LEU A 67 -36.19 9.18 35.32
C LEU A 67 -36.59 8.06 34.35
N LEU A 68 -36.32 6.80 34.68
CA LEU A 68 -36.74 5.65 33.90
C LEU A 68 -38.24 5.65 33.64
N HIS A 69 -39.05 5.83 34.72
CA HIS A 69 -40.50 5.92 34.60
C HIS A 69 -40.97 7.09 33.71
N ARG A 70 -40.35 8.27 33.86
CA ARG A 70 -40.69 9.42 33.03
C ARG A 70 -40.36 9.23 31.55
N ILE A 71 -39.26 8.52 31.23
CA ILE A 71 -38.91 8.16 29.87
C ILE A 71 -39.93 7.23 29.26
N GLU A 72 -40.29 6.15 29.95
CA GLU A 72 -41.31 5.19 29.48
C GLU A 72 -42.69 5.86 29.31
N LEU A 73 -43.04 6.76 30.20
CA LEU A 73 -44.29 7.55 30.07
C LEU A 73 -44.27 8.44 28.83
N ALA A 74 -43.12 9.12 28.56
CA ALA A 74 -42.97 9.97 27.40
C ALA A 74 -42.93 9.19 26.07
N LEU A 75 -42.43 7.96 26.07
CA LEU A 75 -42.41 7.06 24.93
C LEU A 75 -43.67 6.21 24.76
N GLY A 76 -44.58 6.25 25.75
CA GLY A 76 -45.87 5.54 25.72
C GLY A 76 -45.76 4.03 25.85
N GLN A 77 -44.60 3.47 26.17
CA GLN A 77 -44.39 2.03 26.35
C GLN A 77 -43.21 1.73 27.25
N ARG A 78 -43.17 0.50 27.77
CA ARG A 78 -42.02 -0.02 28.52
C ARG A 78 -40.91 -0.38 27.56
N ILE A 79 -39.74 0.22 27.78
CA ILE A 79 -38.54 0.00 26.95
C ILE A 79 -37.36 -0.56 27.74
N PHE A 80 -37.48 -0.57 29.10
CA PHE A 80 -36.41 -1.07 29.96
C PHE A 80 -36.77 -2.38 30.62
N GLU A 81 -35.84 -3.28 30.62
CA GLU A 81 -35.80 -4.40 31.56
C GLU A 81 -34.92 -4.01 32.73
N THR A 82 -35.48 -4.12 33.96
CA THR A 82 -34.81 -3.64 35.17
C THR A 82 -34.90 -4.71 36.26
N ASP A 83 -33.77 -4.96 36.91
CA ASP A 83 -33.72 -5.74 38.15
C ASP A 83 -33.26 -4.89 39.34
N ARG A 84 -32.90 -5.55 40.48
CA ARG A 84 -32.45 -4.83 41.68
C ARG A 84 -31.11 -4.12 41.47
N SER A 85 -30.28 -4.60 40.57
CA SER A 85 -28.87 -4.20 40.38
C SER A 85 -28.61 -3.48 39.06
N SER A 86 -29.41 -3.72 38.01
CA SER A 86 -29.11 -3.27 36.66
C SER A 86 -30.33 -2.74 35.90
N VAL A 87 -30.02 -2.10 34.76
CA VAL A 87 -30.96 -1.60 33.74
C VAL A 87 -30.41 -1.94 32.39
N ARG A 88 -31.25 -2.43 31.48
CA ARG A 88 -30.95 -2.59 30.06
C ARG A 88 -32.16 -2.25 29.19
N TRP A 89 -31.93 -2.06 27.89
CA TRP A 89 -33.00 -2.06 26.92
C TRP A 89 -33.70 -3.43 26.95
N SER A 90 -35.02 -3.43 26.86
CA SER A 90 -35.78 -4.66 26.79
C SER A 90 -35.45 -5.42 25.50
N PRO A 91 -35.13 -6.72 25.53
CA PRO A 91 -34.87 -7.52 24.34
C PRO A 91 -36.09 -7.66 23.42
N GLU A 92 -37.29 -7.31 23.91
CA GLU A 92 -38.52 -7.29 23.12
C GLU A 92 -38.63 -6.03 22.24
N ILE A 93 -37.72 -5.06 22.39
CA ILE A 93 -37.68 -3.81 21.64
C ILE A 93 -36.63 -3.93 20.55
N GLU A 94 -37.04 -3.70 19.30
CA GLU A 94 -36.08 -3.52 18.21
C GLU A 94 -35.41 -2.16 18.37
N LEU A 95 -34.13 -2.16 18.79
CA LEU A 95 -33.32 -0.96 18.94
C LEU A 95 -32.24 -0.92 17.88
N LYS A 96 -32.17 0.18 17.15
CA LYS A 96 -31.05 0.52 16.28
C LYS A 96 -30.36 1.76 16.85
N VAL A 97 -29.03 1.78 16.81
CA VAL A 97 -28.21 2.94 17.17
C VAL A 97 -27.36 3.28 15.96
N ASP A 98 -27.38 4.53 15.51
CA ASP A 98 -26.70 4.95 14.29
C ASP A 98 -25.18 4.72 14.34
N THR A 99 -24.56 4.84 15.51
CA THR A 99 -23.15 4.52 15.75
C THR A 99 -22.84 3.04 15.53
N HIS A 100 -23.70 2.13 15.98
CA HIS A 100 -23.54 0.69 15.76
C HIS A 100 -23.72 0.33 14.28
N LEU A 101 -24.66 0.96 13.59
CA LEU A 101 -24.82 0.80 12.14
C LEU A 101 -23.58 1.26 11.37
N PHE A 102 -23.05 2.42 11.75
CA PHE A 102 -21.79 2.97 11.22
C PHE A 102 -20.63 2.00 11.45
N GLU A 103 -20.43 1.53 12.68
CA GLU A 103 -19.35 0.57 13.00
C GLU A 103 -19.50 -0.75 12.23
N SER A 104 -20.73 -1.23 12.09
CA SER A 104 -21.03 -2.41 11.29
C SER A 104 -20.68 -2.20 9.81
N ALA A 105 -21.01 -1.03 9.22
CA ALA A 105 -20.65 -0.70 7.86
C ALA A 105 -19.11 -0.62 7.67
N CYS A 106 -18.40 0.03 8.61
CA CYS A 106 -16.93 0.04 8.62
C CYS A 106 -16.33 -1.37 8.66
N ASN A 107 -16.85 -2.24 9.52
CA ASN A 107 -16.35 -3.60 9.70
C ASN A 107 -16.58 -4.49 8.45
N ARG A 108 -17.63 -4.20 7.67
CA ARG A 108 -17.89 -4.87 6.37
C ARG A 108 -17.12 -4.27 5.20
N GLY A 109 -16.38 -3.18 5.41
CA GLY A 109 -15.73 -2.43 4.33
C GLY A 109 -16.68 -1.59 3.47
N ALA A 110 -17.93 -1.38 3.90
CA ALA A 110 -18.91 -0.53 3.22
C ALA A 110 -18.68 0.95 3.57
N PHE A 111 -17.52 1.49 3.19
CA PHE A 111 -17.03 2.79 3.66
C PHE A 111 -17.87 3.97 3.16
N GLU A 112 -18.44 3.90 1.95
CA GLU A 112 -19.35 4.94 1.45
C GLU A 112 -20.61 5.02 2.32
N GLU A 113 -21.22 3.87 2.63
CA GLU A 113 -22.38 3.76 3.51
C GLU A 113 -22.06 4.33 4.90
N ALA A 114 -20.90 3.94 5.47
CA ALA A 114 -20.43 4.44 6.76
C ALA A 114 -20.29 5.97 6.75
N CYS A 115 -19.64 6.54 5.74
CA CYS A 115 -19.44 8.00 5.64
C CYS A 115 -20.75 8.79 5.50
N LEU A 116 -21.79 8.20 4.91
CA LEU A 116 -23.12 8.81 4.80
C LEU A 116 -23.88 8.79 6.14
N MET A 117 -23.63 7.79 7.00
CA MET A 117 -24.25 7.69 8.32
C MET A 117 -23.66 8.72 9.31
N TYR A 118 -22.40 9.11 9.15
CA TYR A 118 -21.74 10.07 10.05
C TYR A 118 -22.15 11.52 9.71
N ARG A 119 -23.26 11.96 10.30
CA ARG A 119 -23.86 13.29 10.05
C ARG A 119 -23.23 14.41 10.86
N GLY A 120 -22.40 14.09 11.84
CA GLY A 120 -21.71 15.01 12.74
C GLY A 120 -21.04 14.24 13.87
N ASP A 121 -20.24 14.90 14.68
CA ASP A 121 -19.56 14.26 15.80
C ASP A 121 -20.57 13.68 16.82
N PHE A 122 -20.19 12.60 17.46
CA PHE A 122 -20.97 11.96 18.51
C PHE A 122 -21.36 12.95 19.60
N LEU A 123 -22.67 13.08 19.84
CA LEU A 123 -23.28 14.02 20.79
C LEU A 123 -22.83 15.48 20.59
N ALA A 124 -22.66 15.94 19.34
CA ALA A 124 -22.28 17.31 19.06
C ALA A 124 -23.31 18.30 19.64
N GLY A 125 -22.82 19.29 20.38
CA GLY A 125 -23.67 20.31 21.05
C GLY A 125 -24.46 19.80 22.25
N PHE A 126 -24.22 18.56 22.69
CA PHE A 126 -24.86 17.97 23.87
C PHE A 126 -23.83 17.73 24.98
N ALA A 127 -24.10 18.29 26.16
CA ALA A 127 -23.35 18.07 27.39
C ALA A 127 -24.29 18.05 28.58
N LEU A 128 -23.86 17.49 29.71
CA LEU A 128 -24.62 17.48 30.95
C LEU A 128 -23.93 18.34 32.01
N ASP A 129 -24.60 19.42 32.45
CA ASP A 129 -24.06 20.25 33.51
C ASP A 129 -23.83 19.43 34.79
N GLY A 130 -22.62 19.52 35.34
CA GLY A 130 -22.24 18.83 36.57
C GLY A 130 -22.11 17.30 36.47
N CYS A 131 -21.88 16.74 35.28
CA CYS A 131 -21.70 15.31 35.03
C CYS A 131 -20.40 15.00 34.27
N PRO A 132 -19.21 15.27 34.86
CA PRO A 132 -17.94 15.17 34.14
C PRO A 132 -17.67 13.76 33.61
N GLU A 133 -18.01 12.71 34.34
CA GLU A 133 -17.80 11.33 33.89
C GLU A 133 -18.61 10.98 32.61
N PHE A 134 -19.79 11.60 32.43
CA PHE A 134 -20.56 11.47 31.19
C PHE A 134 -19.88 12.20 30.04
N ASP A 135 -19.38 13.41 30.29
CA ASP A 135 -18.70 14.21 29.27
C ASP A 135 -17.37 13.57 28.86
N ASP A 136 -16.61 12.99 29.80
CA ASP A 136 -15.40 12.21 29.53
C ASP A 136 -15.72 10.97 28.69
N TRP A 137 -16.75 10.19 29.08
CA TRP A 137 -17.18 9.04 28.28
C TRP A 137 -17.59 9.43 26.86
N ALA A 138 -18.35 10.51 26.72
CA ALA A 138 -18.77 11.03 25.41
C ALA A 138 -17.59 11.50 24.56
N PHE A 139 -16.59 12.11 25.19
CA PHE A 139 -15.35 12.52 24.53
C PHE A 139 -14.59 11.32 23.96
N PHE A 140 -14.29 10.30 24.77
CA PHE A 140 -13.57 9.12 24.30
C PHE A 140 -14.34 8.35 23.22
N ARG A 141 -15.67 8.26 23.34
CA ARG A 141 -16.50 7.61 22.33
C ARG A 141 -16.48 8.39 21.01
N ARG A 142 -16.55 9.71 21.09
CA ARG A 142 -16.43 10.61 19.93
C ARG A 142 -15.11 10.42 19.19
N GLU A 143 -14.00 10.42 19.90
CA GLU A 143 -12.67 10.23 19.30
C GLU A 143 -12.52 8.85 18.66
N ALA A 144 -13.05 7.80 19.29
CA ALA A 144 -13.04 6.47 18.71
C ALA A 144 -13.82 6.38 17.39
N LEU A 145 -15.02 6.98 17.33
CA LEU A 145 -15.85 7.02 16.12
C LEU A 145 -15.24 7.90 15.02
N ARG A 146 -14.65 9.03 15.43
CA ARG A 146 -13.92 9.93 14.51
C ARG A 146 -12.72 9.24 13.87
N GLY A 147 -11.94 8.49 14.65
CA GLY A 147 -10.82 7.69 14.12
C GLY A 147 -11.29 6.65 13.09
N ARG A 148 -12.44 6.00 13.32
CA ARG A 148 -13.03 5.06 12.34
C ARG A 148 -13.50 5.77 11.07
N LEU A 149 -14.07 6.98 11.17
CA LEU A 149 -14.45 7.79 10.02
C LEU A 149 -13.22 8.16 9.19
N MET A 150 -12.15 8.64 9.84
CA MET A 150 -10.91 9.00 9.16
C MET A 150 -10.34 7.81 8.40
N HIS A 151 -10.29 6.63 9.03
CA HIS A 151 -9.86 5.40 8.36
C HIS A 151 -10.75 5.06 7.14
N ALA A 152 -12.08 5.16 7.27
CA ALA A 152 -13.01 4.91 6.16
C ALA A 152 -12.77 5.87 4.99
N LEU A 153 -12.56 7.16 5.29
CA LEU A 153 -12.26 8.19 4.28
C LEU A 153 -10.92 7.93 3.58
N GLU A 154 -9.86 7.55 4.32
CA GLU A 154 -8.56 7.19 3.73
C GLU A 154 -8.70 6.02 2.75
N ARG A 155 -9.44 4.98 3.13
CA ARG A 155 -9.73 3.84 2.25
C ARG A 155 -10.46 4.28 0.98
N LEU A 156 -11.48 5.13 1.11
CA LEU A 156 -12.20 5.68 -0.04
C LEU A 156 -11.31 6.51 -0.96
N VAL A 157 -10.42 7.35 -0.42
CA VAL A 157 -9.45 8.10 -1.23
C VAL A 157 -8.57 7.16 -2.03
N GLN A 158 -8.06 6.10 -1.41
CA GLN A 158 -7.22 5.10 -2.08
C GLN A 158 -7.99 4.36 -3.17
N ASP A 159 -9.18 3.85 -2.86
CA ASP A 159 -10.01 3.07 -3.78
C ASP A 159 -10.48 3.91 -4.99
N LYS A 160 -10.92 5.16 -4.75
CA LYS A 160 -11.34 6.09 -5.82
C LYS A 160 -10.18 6.50 -6.71
N ASN A 161 -9.01 6.81 -6.15
CA ASN A 161 -7.82 7.11 -6.95
C ASN A 161 -7.38 5.89 -7.78
N ALA A 162 -7.41 4.69 -7.21
CA ALA A 162 -7.09 3.46 -7.93
C ALA A 162 -8.07 3.16 -9.08
N ALA A 163 -9.35 3.52 -8.90
CA ALA A 163 -10.38 3.39 -9.93
C ALA A 163 -10.33 4.51 -11.01
N GLY A 164 -9.45 5.52 -10.85
CA GLY A 164 -9.37 6.67 -11.74
C GLY A 164 -10.44 7.75 -11.48
N ASP A 165 -11.26 7.58 -10.44
CA ASP A 165 -12.25 8.58 -10.02
C ASP A 165 -11.60 9.60 -9.06
N HIS A 166 -10.69 10.39 -9.61
CA HIS A 166 -9.91 11.36 -8.83
C HIS A 166 -10.77 12.50 -8.27
N PHE A 167 -11.90 12.80 -8.92
CA PHE A 167 -12.82 13.80 -8.41
C PHE A 167 -13.47 13.33 -7.09
N ALA A 168 -14.01 12.12 -7.04
CA ALA A 168 -14.56 11.55 -5.81
C ALA A 168 -13.47 11.41 -4.73
N ALA A 169 -12.25 11.02 -5.11
CA ALA A 169 -11.11 10.98 -4.18
C ALA A 169 -10.83 12.34 -3.55
N THR A 170 -10.91 13.44 -4.35
CA THR A 170 -10.72 14.81 -3.86
C THR A 170 -11.77 15.19 -2.81
N VAL A 171 -13.03 14.79 -2.99
CA VAL A 171 -14.11 15.08 -2.03
C VAL A 171 -13.81 14.39 -0.67
N HIS A 172 -13.43 13.11 -0.69
CA HIS A 172 -13.12 12.38 0.54
C HIS A 172 -11.83 12.89 1.22
N ALA A 173 -10.81 13.22 0.44
CA ALA A 173 -9.56 13.81 0.95
C ALA A 173 -9.79 15.22 1.54
N GLY A 174 -10.66 16.03 0.93
CA GLY A 174 -11.08 17.31 1.48
C GLY A 174 -11.71 17.16 2.86
N ARG A 175 -12.59 16.17 3.03
CA ARG A 175 -13.22 15.88 4.33
C ARG A 175 -12.21 15.43 5.40
N LEU A 176 -11.14 14.70 5.01
CA LEU A 176 -10.03 14.36 5.93
C LEU A 176 -9.30 15.62 6.42
N VAL A 177 -9.01 16.55 5.52
CA VAL A 177 -8.38 17.84 5.85
C VAL A 177 -9.28 18.71 6.72
N GLU A 178 -10.60 18.69 6.53
CA GLU A 178 -11.56 19.37 7.41
C GLU A 178 -11.57 18.79 8.83
N LEU A 179 -11.42 17.47 8.96
CA LEU A 179 -11.36 16.79 10.26
C LEU A 179 -10.04 17.06 10.99
N ASP A 180 -8.92 17.07 10.30
CA ASP A 180 -7.61 17.38 10.87
C ASP A 180 -6.79 18.25 9.91
N PRO A 181 -6.93 19.58 10.01
CA PRO A 181 -6.30 20.53 9.10
C PRO A 181 -4.78 20.67 9.22
N LEU A 182 -4.20 20.14 10.32
CA LEU A 182 -2.76 20.18 10.56
C LEU A 182 -2.05 18.90 10.14
N SER A 183 -2.79 17.86 9.78
CA SER A 183 -2.22 16.60 9.30
C SER A 183 -1.66 16.75 7.89
N GLU A 184 -0.33 16.72 7.76
CA GLU A 184 0.31 16.70 6.44
C GLU A 184 -0.02 15.43 5.64
N VAL A 185 -0.28 14.31 6.32
CA VAL A 185 -0.71 13.06 5.66
C VAL A 185 -2.02 13.29 4.90
N TYR A 186 -3.01 13.93 5.54
CA TYR A 186 -4.29 14.23 4.89
C TYR A 186 -4.16 15.33 3.84
N GLY A 187 -3.31 16.32 4.11
CA GLY A 187 -2.92 17.31 3.11
C GLY A 187 -2.33 16.67 1.86
N ARG A 188 -1.43 15.70 2.00
CA ARG A 188 -0.86 14.94 0.88
C ARG A 188 -1.90 14.09 0.13
N HIS A 189 -2.88 13.51 0.81
CA HIS A 189 -3.98 12.81 0.14
C HIS A 189 -4.77 13.76 -0.78
N LEU A 190 -5.10 14.97 -0.30
CA LEU A 190 -5.81 15.96 -1.09
C LEU A 190 -4.96 16.48 -2.26
N LEU A 191 -3.69 16.82 -2.02
CA LEU A 191 -2.75 17.25 -3.06
C LEU A 191 -2.64 16.22 -4.18
N ARG A 192 -2.43 14.94 -3.83
CA ARG A 192 -2.35 13.84 -4.81
C ARG A 192 -3.61 13.70 -5.64
N SER A 193 -4.79 13.73 -4.98
CA SER A 193 -6.06 13.58 -5.69
C SER A 193 -6.33 14.75 -6.64
N LEU A 194 -6.01 15.98 -6.24
CA LEU A 194 -6.12 17.18 -7.08
C LEU A 194 -5.18 17.11 -8.30
N LEU A 195 -3.92 16.73 -8.08
CA LEU A 195 -2.93 16.60 -9.16
C LEU A 195 -3.32 15.49 -10.15
N LEU A 196 -3.84 14.35 -9.66
CA LEU A 196 -4.36 13.27 -10.50
C LEU A 196 -5.62 13.68 -11.27
N ALA A 197 -6.46 14.53 -10.69
CA ALA A 197 -7.61 15.12 -11.37
C ALA A 197 -7.23 16.20 -12.40
N GLY A 198 -5.94 16.59 -12.47
CA GLY A 198 -5.45 17.64 -13.37
C GLY A 198 -5.67 19.06 -12.84
N ASP A 199 -6.19 19.22 -11.63
CA ASP A 199 -6.43 20.54 -11.01
C ASP A 199 -5.22 21.03 -10.22
N ARG A 200 -4.16 21.37 -10.96
CA ARG A 200 -2.93 21.89 -10.38
C ARG A 200 -3.14 23.19 -9.59
N SER A 201 -4.03 24.05 -10.07
CA SER A 201 -4.29 25.32 -9.41
C SER A 201 -4.94 25.14 -8.04
N ALA A 202 -5.85 24.17 -7.88
CA ALA A 202 -6.41 23.83 -6.57
C ALA A 202 -5.35 23.20 -5.67
N ALA A 203 -4.45 22.37 -6.20
CA ALA A 203 -3.35 21.79 -5.45
C ALA A 203 -2.40 22.87 -4.92
N GLU A 204 -2.03 23.86 -5.76
CA GLU A 204 -1.19 25.00 -5.35
C GLU A 204 -1.84 25.80 -4.23
N ARG A 205 -3.12 26.16 -4.38
CA ARG A 205 -3.85 26.89 -3.31
C ARG A 205 -3.92 26.09 -2.00
N HIS A 206 -4.14 24.77 -2.08
CA HIS A 206 -4.17 23.92 -0.88
C HIS A 206 -2.80 23.84 -0.20
N HIS A 207 -1.73 23.66 -0.99
CA HIS A 207 -0.35 23.62 -0.49
C HIS A 207 0.01 24.93 0.23
N GLU A 208 -0.29 26.09 -0.38
CA GLU A 208 -0.07 27.40 0.24
C GLU A 208 -0.83 27.52 1.56
N ALA A 209 -2.12 27.13 1.59
CA ALA A 209 -2.95 27.18 2.79
C ALA A 209 -2.43 26.26 3.90
N LEU A 210 -1.99 25.04 3.57
CA LEU A 210 -1.39 24.09 4.50
C LEU A 210 -0.08 24.65 5.07
N THR A 211 0.81 25.14 4.18
CA THR A 211 2.10 25.73 4.57
C THR A 211 1.92 26.91 5.53
N GLN A 212 0.97 27.79 5.23
CA GLN A 212 0.67 28.94 6.09
C GLN A 212 0.15 28.49 7.46
N ARG A 213 -0.75 27.51 7.49
CA ARG A 213 -1.33 26.98 8.73
C ARG A 213 -0.29 26.28 9.61
N LEU A 214 0.59 25.44 9.02
CA LEU A 214 1.69 24.79 9.74
C LEU A 214 2.64 25.82 10.37
N ARG A 215 2.92 26.91 9.64
CA ARG A 215 3.76 28.00 10.14
C ARG A 215 3.09 28.75 11.29
N ASP A 216 1.81 29.11 11.14
CA ASP A 216 1.10 29.94 12.11
C ASP A 216 0.76 29.20 13.41
N GLU A 217 0.39 27.90 13.31
CA GLU A 217 -0.08 27.12 14.45
C GLU A 217 1.03 26.27 15.11
N LEU A 218 1.98 25.77 14.31
CA LEU A 218 3.04 24.89 14.80
C LEU A 218 4.46 25.48 14.69
N GLY A 219 4.64 26.56 13.92
CA GLY A 219 5.94 27.18 13.70
C GLY A 219 6.89 26.34 12.84
N VAL A 220 6.37 25.39 12.03
CA VAL A 220 7.15 24.47 11.19
C VAL A 220 6.91 24.70 9.69
N ALA A 221 7.87 24.29 8.85
CA ALA A 221 7.69 24.19 7.42
C ALA A 221 7.08 22.81 7.08
N PRO A 222 6.44 22.65 5.90
CA PRO A 222 5.99 21.35 5.44
C PRO A 222 7.12 20.32 5.34
N GLU A 223 6.78 19.05 5.49
CA GLU A 223 7.71 17.93 5.28
C GLU A 223 8.19 17.87 3.81
N ALA A 224 9.40 17.35 3.60
CA ALA A 224 9.98 17.20 2.27
C ALA A 224 9.08 16.40 1.31
N GLU A 225 8.32 15.43 1.83
CA GLU A 225 7.35 14.65 1.05
C GLU A 225 6.17 15.51 0.54
N THR A 226 5.74 16.49 1.33
CA THR A 226 4.67 17.42 0.96
C THR A 226 5.16 18.39 -0.12
N GLU A 227 6.37 18.95 0.05
CA GLU A 227 7.02 19.83 -0.94
C GLU A 227 7.26 19.11 -2.28
N ALA A 228 7.75 17.87 -2.24
CA ALA A 228 8.02 17.08 -3.44
C ALA A 228 6.79 16.84 -4.32
N LEU A 229 5.57 16.89 -3.76
CA LEU A 229 4.34 16.77 -4.56
C LEU A 229 4.11 17.97 -5.47
N MET A 230 4.65 19.13 -5.13
CA MET A 230 4.47 20.37 -5.90
C MET A 230 5.49 20.56 -7.01
N ASP A 231 6.54 19.73 -7.07
CA ASP A 231 7.53 19.78 -8.15
C ASP A 231 6.87 19.60 -9.53
N PRO A 232 7.28 20.35 -10.57
CA PRO A 232 6.69 20.25 -11.91
C PRO A 232 6.71 18.84 -12.53
N GLY A 233 7.64 17.97 -12.09
CA GLY A 233 7.75 16.56 -12.48
C GLY A 233 6.86 15.61 -11.68
N ALA A 234 6.33 16.03 -10.53
CA ALA A 234 5.60 15.16 -9.60
C ALA A 234 4.27 14.64 -10.18
N ALA A 235 3.54 15.45 -10.94
CA ALA A 235 2.29 15.04 -11.59
C ALA A 235 2.47 13.83 -12.53
N SER A 236 3.65 13.68 -13.14
CA SER A 236 4.00 12.51 -13.97
C SER A 236 4.38 11.27 -13.14
N SER A 237 4.72 11.45 -11.84
CA SER A 237 5.10 10.36 -10.93
C SER A 237 3.96 9.90 -10.00
N LEU A 238 2.85 10.64 -10.00
CA LEU A 238 1.66 10.37 -9.16
C LEU A 238 0.68 9.36 -9.79
N ALA A 239 1.08 8.69 -10.90
CA ALA A 239 0.28 7.59 -11.43
C ALA A 239 -0.10 6.67 -10.26
N ALA A 240 -1.41 6.45 -10.10
CA ALA A 240 -1.96 5.59 -9.06
C ALA A 240 -1.12 4.33 -8.94
N VAL A 241 -0.77 3.93 -7.71
CA VAL A 241 -0.17 2.59 -7.49
C VAL A 241 -1.15 1.60 -8.10
N PRO A 242 -0.81 0.91 -9.21
CA PRO A 242 -1.78 0.10 -9.90
C PRO A 242 -2.23 -1.07 -9.04
N THR A 243 -3.44 -1.48 -9.26
CA THR A 243 -4.02 -2.64 -8.61
C THR A 243 -3.20 -3.88 -8.93
N THR A 244 -2.70 -4.56 -7.91
CA THR A 244 -2.07 -5.87 -8.06
C THR A 244 -3.12 -6.87 -8.54
N ARG A 245 -2.82 -7.53 -9.65
CA ARG A 245 -3.65 -8.58 -10.26
C ARG A 245 -2.94 -9.91 -10.15
N TYR A 246 -3.70 -10.98 -10.28
CA TYR A 246 -3.16 -12.34 -10.23
C TYR A 246 -3.52 -13.10 -11.49
N VAL A 247 -2.55 -13.87 -12.01
CA VAL A 247 -2.77 -14.83 -13.08
C VAL A 247 -2.35 -16.23 -12.62
N LYS A 248 -3.13 -17.24 -12.96
CA LYS A 248 -2.81 -18.64 -12.66
C LYS A 248 -2.09 -19.27 -13.84
N GLY A 249 -0.90 -19.86 -13.60
CA GLY A 249 -0.14 -20.62 -14.57
C GLY A 249 0.71 -21.68 -13.88
N ALA A 250 0.85 -22.87 -14.48
CA ALA A 250 1.65 -23.98 -13.95
C ALA A 250 1.39 -24.30 -12.46
N GLY A 251 0.14 -24.19 -12.02
CA GLY A 251 -0.28 -24.51 -10.66
C GLY A 251 -0.05 -23.42 -9.60
N VAL A 252 0.48 -22.26 -9.97
CA VAL A 252 0.76 -21.13 -9.07
C VAL A 252 0.03 -19.87 -9.53
N HIS A 253 -0.27 -18.97 -8.59
CA HIS A 253 -0.74 -17.61 -8.88
C HIS A 253 0.45 -16.66 -8.87
N LEU A 254 0.57 -15.88 -9.94
CA LEU A 254 1.60 -14.85 -10.11
C LEU A 254 0.98 -13.48 -9.94
N ALA A 255 1.52 -12.69 -9.02
CA ALA A 255 1.13 -11.31 -8.80
C ALA A 255 1.82 -10.40 -9.83
N TYR A 256 1.06 -9.54 -10.50
CA TYR A 256 1.58 -8.61 -11.49
C TYR A 256 0.85 -7.26 -11.47
N GLN A 257 1.52 -6.25 -12.01
CA GLN A 257 0.97 -4.92 -12.21
C GLN A 257 1.33 -4.42 -13.60
N THR A 258 0.47 -3.59 -14.19
CA THR A 258 0.71 -2.95 -15.49
C THR A 258 0.52 -1.44 -15.37
N TYR A 259 1.37 -0.66 -16.06
CA TYR A 259 1.41 0.79 -15.96
C TYR A 259 1.54 1.44 -17.32
N GLY A 260 0.87 2.56 -17.50
CA GLY A 260 0.96 3.33 -18.74
C GLY A 260 0.40 2.61 -19.95
N SER A 261 0.74 3.12 -21.10
CA SER A 261 0.35 2.59 -22.42
C SER A 261 1.46 2.87 -23.43
N GLY A 262 1.49 2.13 -24.52
CA GLY A 262 2.49 2.35 -25.56
C GLY A 262 2.53 1.22 -26.58
N PRO A 263 3.28 1.39 -27.66
CA PRO A 263 3.38 0.38 -28.71
C PRO A 263 4.26 -0.82 -28.34
N LEU A 264 5.06 -0.68 -27.28
CA LEU A 264 5.94 -1.72 -26.73
C LEU A 264 5.60 -1.97 -25.28
N ASP A 265 5.68 -3.22 -24.88
CA ASP A 265 5.67 -3.65 -23.47
C ASP A 265 7.11 -3.67 -22.95
N ILE A 266 7.31 -3.25 -21.70
CA ILE A 266 8.58 -3.37 -20.99
C ILE A 266 8.32 -4.23 -19.77
N LEU A 267 8.82 -5.47 -19.77
CA LEU A 267 8.68 -6.37 -18.64
C LEU A 267 9.96 -6.33 -17.82
N VAL A 268 9.86 -5.89 -16.55
CA VAL A 268 11.00 -5.72 -15.65
C VAL A 268 11.03 -6.85 -14.61
N MET A 269 12.18 -7.51 -14.54
CA MET A 269 12.53 -8.51 -13.53
C MET A 269 13.72 -8.01 -12.70
N PRO A 270 13.47 -7.54 -11.46
CA PRO A 270 14.42 -6.68 -10.74
C PRO A 270 15.55 -7.39 -10.00
N GLY A 271 15.62 -8.72 -10.00
CA GLY A 271 16.67 -9.47 -9.31
C GLY A 271 16.13 -10.56 -8.38
N PHE A 272 16.94 -10.99 -7.38
CA PHE A 272 16.64 -12.17 -6.58
C PHE A 272 15.45 -11.99 -5.64
N VAL A 273 15.12 -10.76 -5.27
CA VAL A 273 13.90 -10.41 -4.53
C VAL A 273 13.13 -9.32 -5.25
N SER A 274 11.82 -9.41 -5.16
CA SER A 274 10.89 -8.38 -5.63
C SER A 274 9.65 -8.35 -4.76
N HIS A 275 8.93 -7.27 -4.86
CA HIS A 275 7.58 -7.13 -4.34
C HIS A 275 6.91 -6.01 -5.13
N VAL A 276 5.96 -6.36 -5.99
CA VAL A 276 5.38 -5.42 -6.97
C VAL A 276 4.85 -4.11 -6.36
N GLU A 277 4.37 -4.14 -5.12
CA GLU A 277 3.89 -2.94 -4.44
C GLU A 277 5.03 -2.15 -3.77
N ARG A 278 5.95 -2.84 -3.04
CA ARG A 278 7.03 -2.19 -2.31
C ARG A 278 8.10 -1.56 -3.20
N ALA A 279 8.21 -1.99 -4.45
CA ALA A 279 9.09 -1.35 -5.43
C ALA A 279 8.78 0.14 -5.62
N TRP A 280 7.53 0.56 -5.38
CA TRP A 280 7.08 1.94 -5.49
C TRP A 280 7.29 2.80 -4.24
N GLU A 281 7.57 2.18 -3.10
CA GLU A 281 7.77 2.90 -1.84
C GLU A 281 9.09 3.70 -1.83
N HIS A 282 10.14 3.18 -2.48
CA HIS A 282 11.44 3.85 -2.51
C HIS A 282 11.50 4.91 -3.62
N PRO A 283 11.87 6.19 -3.30
CA PRO A 283 11.83 7.29 -4.26
C PRO A 283 12.65 7.04 -5.53
N ALA A 284 13.89 6.53 -5.41
CA ALA A 284 14.75 6.26 -6.55
C ALA A 284 14.19 5.15 -7.46
N SER A 285 13.64 4.08 -6.88
CA SER A 285 12.98 2.99 -7.63
C SER A 285 11.75 3.52 -8.37
N ARG A 286 10.90 4.31 -7.69
CA ARG A 286 9.73 4.96 -8.27
C ARG A 286 10.10 5.83 -9.47
N THR A 287 11.12 6.70 -9.32
CA THR A 287 11.60 7.58 -10.40
C THR A 287 12.06 6.79 -11.61
N PHE A 288 12.79 5.71 -11.40
CA PHE A 288 13.27 4.85 -12.48
C PHE A 288 12.10 4.16 -13.22
N LEU A 289 11.18 3.51 -12.48
CA LEU A 289 10.02 2.86 -13.07
C LEU A 289 9.10 3.86 -13.80
N ALA A 290 8.88 5.05 -13.25
CA ALA A 290 8.13 6.13 -13.89
C ALA A 290 8.80 6.61 -15.19
N SER A 291 10.14 6.58 -15.26
CA SER A 291 10.87 6.91 -16.49
C SER A 291 10.72 5.83 -17.55
N LEU A 292 10.69 4.55 -17.18
CA LEU A 292 10.41 3.46 -18.12
C LEU A 292 8.98 3.53 -18.68
N MET A 293 8.00 3.98 -17.89
CA MET A 293 6.62 4.17 -18.35
C MET A 293 6.48 5.18 -19.50
N LYS A 294 7.43 6.12 -19.63
CA LYS A 294 7.45 7.06 -20.75
C LYS A 294 7.90 6.42 -22.06
N LEU A 295 8.56 5.26 -21.99
CA LEU A 295 9.08 4.51 -23.13
C LEU A 295 8.11 3.44 -23.63
N GLY A 296 7.19 2.97 -22.80
CA GLY A 296 6.22 1.92 -23.15
C GLY A 296 5.30 1.52 -21.99
N ARG A 297 4.42 0.53 -22.22
CA ARG A 297 3.60 -0.05 -21.16
C ARG A 297 4.50 -0.92 -20.25
N LEU A 298 4.68 -0.49 -19.01
CA LEU A 298 5.49 -1.21 -18.03
C LEU A 298 4.70 -2.38 -17.44
N ILE A 299 5.33 -3.54 -17.35
CA ILE A 299 4.84 -4.75 -16.70
C ILE A 299 5.86 -5.13 -15.64
N VAL A 300 5.41 -5.26 -14.39
CA VAL A 300 6.21 -5.81 -13.29
C VAL A 300 5.47 -6.98 -12.68
N PHE A 301 6.19 -8.00 -12.26
CA PHE A 301 5.58 -9.14 -11.59
C PHE A 301 6.54 -9.77 -10.57
N ASP A 302 5.96 -10.42 -9.59
CA ASP A 302 6.70 -11.25 -8.65
C ASP A 302 6.76 -12.68 -9.20
N ARG A 303 7.95 -13.21 -9.40
CA ARG A 303 8.11 -14.63 -9.81
C ARG A 303 7.60 -15.57 -8.72
N ARG A 304 7.30 -16.81 -9.08
CA ARG A 304 6.89 -17.85 -8.11
C ARG A 304 7.87 -17.93 -6.93
N GLY A 305 7.35 -18.05 -5.72
CA GLY A 305 8.12 -18.11 -4.47
C GLY A 305 8.53 -16.76 -3.89
N ILE A 306 8.32 -15.64 -4.60
CA ILE A 306 8.75 -14.29 -4.23
C ILE A 306 7.55 -13.33 -4.19
N GLY A 307 7.64 -12.31 -3.32
CA GLY A 307 6.69 -11.21 -3.23
C GLY A 307 5.27 -11.67 -2.91
N LEU A 308 4.31 -11.20 -3.68
CA LEU A 308 2.90 -11.54 -3.56
C LEU A 308 2.49 -12.80 -4.34
N SER A 309 3.40 -13.40 -5.13
CA SER A 309 3.13 -14.66 -5.82
C SER A 309 3.14 -15.86 -4.86
N ASP A 310 2.48 -16.94 -5.27
CA ASP A 310 2.38 -18.15 -4.46
C ASP A 310 3.77 -18.68 -4.04
N ARG A 311 3.87 -19.08 -2.78
CA ARG A 311 5.05 -19.75 -2.25
C ARG A 311 5.13 -21.18 -2.84
N VAL A 312 6.34 -21.61 -3.18
CA VAL A 312 6.59 -22.92 -3.77
C VAL A 312 7.44 -23.77 -2.85
N GLY A 313 7.19 -25.07 -2.85
CA GLY A 313 7.91 -26.04 -1.99
C GLY A 313 9.29 -26.47 -2.51
N SER A 314 9.66 -26.07 -3.72
CA SER A 314 10.96 -26.36 -4.35
C SER A 314 11.53 -25.10 -4.99
N ALA A 315 12.86 -25.08 -5.14
CA ALA A 315 13.57 -23.99 -5.82
C ALA A 315 13.09 -23.83 -7.27
N PRO A 316 12.59 -22.63 -7.67
CA PRO A 316 12.17 -22.41 -9.05
C PRO A 316 13.40 -22.33 -9.97
N GLY A 317 13.53 -23.29 -10.86
CA GLY A 317 14.57 -23.29 -11.89
C GLY A 317 14.33 -22.20 -12.96
N ILE A 318 15.33 -22.03 -13.84
CA ILE A 318 15.29 -21.05 -14.92
C ILE A 318 14.08 -21.28 -15.85
N ASP A 319 13.79 -22.54 -16.19
CA ASP A 319 12.68 -22.90 -17.07
C ASP A 319 11.33 -22.51 -16.46
N ALA A 320 11.13 -22.76 -15.16
CA ALA A 320 9.91 -22.37 -14.46
C ALA A 320 9.73 -20.84 -14.39
N THR A 321 10.84 -20.10 -14.21
CA THR A 321 10.79 -18.63 -14.20
C THR A 321 10.54 -18.06 -15.61
N ALA A 322 11.09 -18.69 -16.65
CA ALA A 322 10.80 -18.31 -18.04
C ALA A 322 9.32 -18.60 -18.40
N GLU A 323 8.75 -19.69 -17.92
CA GLU A 323 7.32 -19.99 -18.05
C GLU A 323 6.43 -18.95 -17.37
N ASP A 324 6.86 -18.43 -16.19
CA ASP A 324 6.17 -17.34 -15.49
C ASP A 324 6.09 -16.06 -16.35
N ILE A 325 7.18 -15.70 -17.04
CA ILE A 325 7.20 -14.58 -18.00
C ILE A 325 6.10 -14.77 -19.04
N GLY A 326 6.06 -15.94 -19.68
CA GLY A 326 5.04 -16.26 -20.69
C GLY A 326 3.62 -16.22 -20.15
N THR A 327 3.42 -16.68 -18.92
CA THR A 327 2.11 -16.66 -18.26
C THR A 327 1.61 -15.23 -18.01
N VAL A 328 2.46 -14.35 -17.49
CA VAL A 328 2.13 -12.94 -17.27
C VAL A 328 1.88 -12.23 -18.61
N LEU A 329 2.71 -12.43 -19.61
CA LEU A 329 2.54 -11.83 -20.93
C LEU A 329 1.21 -12.23 -21.59
N ARG A 330 0.79 -13.48 -21.49
CA ARG A 330 -0.54 -13.92 -21.96
C ARG A 330 -1.67 -13.23 -21.21
N ALA A 331 -1.55 -13.03 -19.91
CA ALA A 331 -2.58 -12.38 -19.10
C ALA A 331 -2.80 -10.90 -19.45
N VAL A 332 -1.75 -10.23 -19.96
CA VAL A 332 -1.78 -8.81 -20.32
C VAL A 332 -1.92 -8.58 -21.83
N ASP A 333 -2.14 -9.63 -22.62
CA ASP A 333 -2.15 -9.60 -24.11
C ASP A 333 -0.87 -8.94 -24.66
N GLY A 334 0.29 -9.34 -24.09
CA GLY A 334 1.60 -8.83 -24.47
C GLY A 334 2.04 -9.42 -25.81
N ARG A 335 2.27 -8.56 -26.81
CA ARG A 335 2.59 -8.98 -28.20
C ARG A 335 3.99 -8.63 -28.65
N ARG A 336 4.59 -7.62 -28.04
CA ARG A 336 5.93 -7.13 -28.36
C ARG A 336 6.60 -6.60 -27.10
N VAL A 337 7.36 -7.45 -26.44
CA VAL A 337 7.96 -7.13 -25.15
C VAL A 337 9.45 -6.85 -25.26
N VAL A 338 9.92 -5.80 -24.59
CA VAL A 338 11.31 -5.61 -24.21
C VAL A 338 11.48 -6.23 -22.83
N LEU A 339 12.29 -7.26 -22.74
CA LEU A 339 12.62 -7.89 -21.45
C LEU A 339 13.75 -7.11 -20.79
N PHE A 340 13.54 -6.68 -19.54
CA PHE A 340 14.58 -6.10 -18.71
C PHE A 340 14.87 -7.08 -17.56
N GLY A 341 15.96 -7.82 -17.69
CA GLY A 341 16.42 -8.77 -16.67
C GLY A 341 17.62 -8.22 -15.91
N ALA A 342 17.45 -7.96 -14.61
CA ALA A 342 18.54 -7.56 -13.74
C ALA A 342 19.09 -8.75 -12.97
N SER A 343 20.43 -8.77 -12.80
CA SER A 343 21.12 -9.76 -11.95
C SER A 343 20.74 -11.20 -12.31
N GLU A 344 20.33 -12.02 -11.33
CA GLU A 344 19.95 -13.43 -11.49
C GLU A 344 18.60 -13.64 -12.20
N CYS A 345 17.85 -12.61 -12.49
CA CYS A 345 16.71 -12.72 -13.40
C CYS A 345 17.12 -12.70 -14.88
N GLY A 346 18.37 -12.28 -15.19
CA GLY A 346 18.93 -12.31 -16.54
C GLY A 346 18.84 -13.69 -17.21
N PRO A 347 19.25 -14.81 -16.57
CA PRO A 347 19.15 -16.16 -17.12
C PRO A 347 17.75 -16.56 -17.59
N ALA A 348 16.70 -16.22 -16.83
CA ALA A 348 15.32 -16.51 -17.23
C ALA A 348 14.87 -15.67 -18.44
N CYS A 349 15.28 -14.39 -18.49
CA CYS A 349 15.02 -13.53 -19.65
C CYS A 349 15.76 -14.02 -20.90
N ILE A 350 17.01 -14.49 -20.75
CA ILE A 350 17.80 -15.13 -21.83
C ILE A 350 17.06 -16.37 -22.36
N LYS A 351 16.65 -17.26 -21.46
CA LYS A 351 15.91 -18.48 -21.82
C LYS A 351 14.63 -18.14 -22.58
N PHE A 352 13.82 -17.23 -22.06
CA PHE A 352 12.58 -16.82 -22.71
C PHE A 352 12.81 -16.16 -24.07
N ALA A 353 13.85 -15.36 -24.21
CA ALA A 353 14.18 -14.72 -25.50
C ALA A 353 14.63 -15.74 -26.58
N VAL A 354 15.22 -16.86 -26.18
CA VAL A 354 15.56 -17.98 -27.08
C VAL A 354 14.33 -18.81 -27.43
N ASP A 355 13.47 -19.10 -26.44
CA ASP A 355 12.28 -19.95 -26.65
C ASP A 355 11.19 -19.22 -27.45
N GLU A 356 11.00 -17.91 -27.19
CA GLU A 356 9.89 -17.11 -27.73
C GLU A 356 10.38 -15.85 -28.48
N PRO A 357 11.30 -15.97 -29.46
CA PRO A 357 11.92 -14.81 -30.10
C PRO A 357 10.93 -13.94 -30.89
N ARG A 358 9.73 -14.48 -31.18
CA ARG A 358 8.69 -13.74 -31.89
C ARG A 358 7.96 -12.73 -31.00
N LEU A 359 7.88 -13.01 -29.70
CA LEU A 359 7.26 -12.14 -28.70
C LEU A 359 8.23 -11.09 -28.18
N VAL A 360 9.55 -11.35 -28.24
CA VAL A 360 10.58 -10.45 -27.70
C VAL A 360 11.04 -9.46 -28.77
N ALA A 361 10.80 -8.18 -28.52
CA ALA A 361 11.27 -7.08 -29.36
C ALA A 361 12.74 -6.72 -29.10
N GLY A 362 13.20 -6.89 -27.87
CA GLY A 362 14.55 -6.62 -27.42
C GLY A 362 14.80 -7.21 -26.03
N LEU A 363 16.07 -7.44 -25.72
CA LEU A 363 16.54 -7.95 -24.43
C LEU A 363 17.52 -6.96 -23.81
N ILE A 364 17.22 -6.53 -22.58
CA ILE A 364 18.09 -5.66 -21.77
C ILE A 364 18.54 -6.48 -20.56
N LEU A 365 19.85 -6.58 -20.38
CA LEU A 365 20.49 -7.28 -19.27
C LEU A 365 21.29 -6.28 -18.43
N PHE A 366 20.90 -6.08 -17.17
CA PHE A 366 21.60 -5.18 -16.27
C PHE A 366 22.30 -5.96 -15.15
N GLY A 367 23.62 -5.83 -15.03
CA GLY A 367 24.39 -6.50 -13.99
C GLY A 367 24.17 -8.03 -13.98
N ALA A 368 23.85 -8.62 -15.13
CA ALA A 368 23.49 -10.03 -15.23
C ALA A 368 24.71 -10.90 -15.46
N LEU A 369 24.59 -12.17 -15.07
CA LEU A 369 25.58 -13.20 -15.33
C LEU A 369 24.91 -14.44 -15.94
N ALA A 370 25.68 -15.20 -16.74
CA ALA A 370 25.17 -16.36 -17.45
C ALA A 370 25.32 -17.66 -16.67
N LYS A 371 26.09 -17.65 -15.59
CA LYS A 371 26.33 -18.81 -14.71
C LYS A 371 26.48 -18.35 -13.27
N GLY A 372 25.83 -19.05 -12.35
CA GLY A 372 25.75 -18.69 -10.94
C GLY A 372 27.05 -18.90 -10.17
N CYS A 373 27.84 -19.93 -10.52
CA CYS A 373 29.12 -20.24 -9.85
C CYS A 373 30.31 -20.28 -10.79
N TRP A 374 31.46 -20.06 -10.20
CA TRP A 374 32.76 -20.16 -10.85
C TRP A 374 33.02 -21.55 -11.43
N SER A 375 33.62 -21.59 -12.59
CA SER A 375 34.29 -22.78 -13.17
C SER A 375 35.54 -22.34 -13.91
N GLN A 376 36.41 -23.25 -14.28
CA GLN A 376 37.64 -22.91 -14.99
C GLN A 376 37.39 -22.17 -16.30
N ASP A 377 36.31 -22.48 -16.98
CA ASP A 377 35.83 -21.85 -18.22
C ASP A 377 34.88 -20.65 -17.98
N TYR A 378 34.60 -20.33 -16.70
CA TYR A 378 33.82 -19.17 -16.31
C TYR A 378 34.31 -18.56 -14.97
N PRO A 379 35.38 -17.75 -15.00
CA PRO A 379 36.00 -17.22 -13.77
C PRO A 379 35.31 -15.97 -13.19
N HIS A 380 34.13 -15.60 -13.71
CA HIS A 380 33.49 -14.30 -13.42
C HIS A 380 32.57 -14.35 -12.19
N ALA A 381 32.12 -15.52 -11.76
CA ALA A 381 31.26 -15.72 -10.59
C ALA A 381 32.07 -16.11 -9.33
N LEU A 382 31.40 -16.17 -8.17
CA LEU A 382 31.98 -16.66 -6.92
C LEU A 382 32.23 -18.17 -7.00
N ARG A 383 33.29 -18.66 -6.36
CA ARG A 383 33.47 -20.10 -6.13
C ARG A 383 32.33 -20.64 -5.28
N ALA A 384 31.95 -21.90 -5.47
CA ALA A 384 30.82 -22.52 -4.75
C ALA A 384 30.92 -22.31 -3.22
N SER A 385 32.12 -22.50 -2.62
CA SER A 385 32.32 -22.29 -1.19
C SER A 385 32.14 -20.81 -0.75
N GLN A 386 32.51 -19.87 -1.61
CA GLN A 386 32.31 -18.43 -1.34
C GLN A 386 30.81 -18.07 -1.48
N TYR A 387 30.15 -18.60 -2.47
CA TYR A 387 28.71 -18.44 -2.67
C TYR A 387 27.92 -18.99 -1.47
N ASP A 388 28.25 -20.20 -1.02
CA ASP A 388 27.60 -20.83 0.12
C ASP A 388 27.82 -20.03 1.43
N ALA A 389 29.02 -19.50 1.63
CA ALA A 389 29.34 -18.65 2.79
C ALA A 389 28.54 -17.34 2.76
N TRP A 390 28.49 -16.67 1.60
CA TRP A 390 27.71 -15.46 1.37
C TRP A 390 26.21 -15.71 1.55
N SER A 391 25.67 -16.76 0.96
CA SER A 391 24.26 -17.15 1.07
C SER A 391 23.86 -17.43 2.54
N LYS A 392 24.70 -18.17 3.29
CA LYS A 392 24.48 -18.41 4.73
C LYS A 392 24.48 -17.12 5.53
N HIS A 393 25.41 -16.19 5.24
CA HIS A 393 25.46 -14.89 5.89
C HIS A 393 24.18 -14.07 5.62
N LEU A 394 23.78 -14.00 4.36
CA LEU A 394 22.56 -13.27 3.94
C LEU A 394 21.30 -13.84 4.63
N ILE A 395 21.17 -15.17 4.68
CA ILE A 395 20.05 -15.85 5.32
C ILE A 395 20.05 -15.62 6.84
N ALA A 396 21.20 -15.68 7.49
CA ALA A 396 21.33 -15.47 8.94
C ALA A 396 20.92 -14.07 9.39
N GLN A 397 21.06 -13.09 8.51
CA GLN A 397 20.69 -11.69 8.78
C GLN A 397 19.40 -11.27 8.05
N TRP A 398 18.64 -12.24 7.53
CA TRP A 398 17.41 -11.97 6.77
C TRP A 398 16.40 -11.17 7.59
N GLY A 399 15.88 -10.11 6.99
CA GLY A 399 14.91 -9.20 7.63
C GLY A 399 15.55 -7.93 8.21
N GLY A 400 16.89 -7.86 8.27
CA GLY A 400 17.67 -6.63 8.40
C GLY A 400 18.05 -6.06 7.03
N PRO A 401 18.75 -4.90 6.96
CA PRO A 401 19.21 -4.30 5.70
C PRO A 401 20.51 -4.97 5.19
N VAL A 402 20.51 -6.32 5.15
CA VAL A 402 21.68 -7.12 4.82
C VAL A 402 22.16 -6.86 3.39
N GLU A 403 23.49 -6.78 3.20
CA GLU A 403 24.18 -6.61 1.91
C GLU A 403 23.83 -5.29 1.15
N ILE A 404 23.20 -4.30 1.81
CA ILE A 404 22.93 -3.02 1.13
C ILE A 404 24.22 -2.32 0.71
N GLU A 405 25.31 -2.50 1.48
CA GLU A 405 26.64 -2.01 1.17
C GLU A 405 27.27 -2.64 -0.10
N THR A 406 26.79 -3.82 -0.46
CA THR A 406 27.18 -4.55 -1.68
C THR A 406 26.27 -4.22 -2.85
N PHE A 407 24.94 -4.20 -2.62
CA PHE A 407 23.95 -4.00 -3.68
C PHE A 407 23.74 -2.53 -4.04
N ALA A 408 23.79 -1.62 -3.08
CA ALA A 408 23.58 -0.19 -3.29
C ALA A 408 24.45 0.66 -2.34
N PRO A 409 25.78 0.69 -2.56
CA PRO A 409 26.69 1.47 -1.74
C PRO A 409 26.31 2.94 -1.60
N SER A 410 25.74 3.55 -2.66
CA SER A 410 25.29 4.96 -2.63
C SER A 410 24.14 5.21 -1.68
N LEU A 411 23.35 4.18 -1.34
CA LEU A 411 22.20 4.25 -0.44
C LEU A 411 22.49 3.66 0.95
N ALA A 412 23.66 3.04 1.15
CA ALA A 412 23.98 2.32 2.38
C ALA A 412 24.02 3.23 3.63
N GLY A 413 24.28 4.52 3.47
CA GLY A 413 24.25 5.52 4.54
C GLY A 413 22.88 6.10 4.84
N ASP A 414 21.86 5.83 4.02
CA ASP A 414 20.51 6.36 4.17
C ASP A 414 19.65 5.45 5.09
N PRO A 415 19.22 5.93 6.27
CA PRO A 415 18.36 5.15 7.16
C PRO A 415 17.02 4.75 6.53
N GLN A 416 16.44 5.56 5.66
CA GLN A 416 15.16 5.27 5.00
C GLN A 416 15.34 4.15 3.95
N ALA A 417 16.41 4.20 3.15
CA ALA A 417 16.74 3.14 2.21
C ALA A 417 17.01 1.80 2.92
N ARG A 418 17.73 1.84 4.04
CA ARG A 418 17.98 0.66 4.89
C ARG A 418 16.68 0.06 5.45
N ALA A 419 15.80 0.90 5.98
CA ALA A 419 14.50 0.47 6.52
C ALA A 419 13.60 -0.11 5.43
N TRP A 420 13.54 0.53 4.26
CA TRP A 420 12.80 0.05 3.10
C TRP A 420 13.33 -1.31 2.62
N TRP A 421 14.65 -1.44 2.46
CA TRP A 421 15.27 -2.69 2.02
C TRP A 421 14.99 -3.85 2.97
N ALA A 422 15.17 -3.64 4.28
CA ALA A 422 14.82 -4.61 5.30
C ALA A 422 13.34 -5.02 5.24
N GLY A 423 12.44 -4.05 5.02
CA GLY A 423 11.01 -4.28 4.84
C GLY A 423 10.69 -5.08 3.57
N LEU A 424 11.36 -4.78 2.46
CA LEU A 424 11.20 -5.49 1.19
C LEU A 424 11.67 -6.95 1.31
N LEU A 425 12.80 -7.22 1.94
CA LEU A 425 13.30 -8.59 2.17
C LEU A 425 12.29 -9.44 2.93
N ARG A 426 11.72 -8.91 4.03
CA ARG A 426 10.70 -9.60 4.83
C ARG A 426 9.40 -9.85 4.07
N ALA A 427 8.99 -8.91 3.24
CA ALA A 427 7.79 -9.05 2.42
C ALA A 427 8.00 -10.00 1.23
N ALA A 428 9.21 -9.98 0.66
CA ALA A 428 9.54 -10.77 -0.52
C ALA A 428 9.61 -12.28 -0.22
N SER A 429 10.22 -12.69 0.89
CA SER A 429 10.36 -14.13 1.20
C SER A 429 10.69 -14.39 2.67
N SER A 430 10.57 -15.65 3.09
CA SER A 430 11.10 -16.15 4.34
C SER A 430 12.56 -16.64 4.17
N PRO A 431 13.33 -16.81 5.26
CA PRO A 431 14.67 -17.39 5.20
C PRO A 431 14.76 -18.73 4.45
N GLY A 432 13.78 -19.62 4.68
CA GLY A 432 13.73 -20.92 3.97
C GLY A 432 13.39 -20.78 2.48
N GLY A 433 12.46 -19.86 2.15
CA GLY A 433 12.09 -19.59 0.75
C GLY A 433 13.23 -18.99 -0.05
N ILE A 434 13.96 -18.03 0.52
CA ILE A 434 15.09 -17.42 -0.19
C ILE A 434 16.29 -18.37 -0.33
N SER A 435 16.50 -19.28 0.62
CA SER A 435 17.53 -20.34 0.49
C SER A 435 17.34 -21.14 -0.78
N ALA A 436 16.12 -21.61 -1.02
CA ALA A 436 15.78 -22.39 -2.22
C ALA A 436 16.01 -21.60 -3.52
N VAL A 437 15.67 -20.31 -3.53
CA VAL A 437 15.91 -19.42 -4.69
C VAL A 437 17.41 -19.24 -4.95
N LEU A 438 18.21 -19.02 -3.92
CA LEU A 438 19.65 -18.85 -4.03
C LEU A 438 20.35 -20.15 -4.50
N GLU A 439 19.88 -21.31 -4.04
CA GLU A 439 20.37 -22.60 -4.50
C GLU A 439 20.11 -22.83 -5.99
N ALA A 440 18.88 -22.54 -6.47
CA ALA A 440 18.55 -22.63 -7.88
C ALA A 440 19.44 -21.72 -8.74
N PHE A 441 19.74 -20.51 -8.23
CA PHE A 441 20.57 -19.56 -8.93
C PHE A 441 22.06 -19.98 -8.94
N ARG A 442 22.58 -20.52 -7.83
CA ARG A 442 23.94 -21.06 -7.74
C ARG A 442 24.22 -22.08 -8.86
N ASP A 443 23.22 -22.90 -9.15
CA ASP A 443 23.35 -24.01 -10.11
C ASP A 443 22.96 -23.60 -11.54
N ALA A 444 22.56 -22.36 -11.75
CA ALA A 444 22.17 -21.82 -13.06
C ALA A 444 23.36 -21.78 -14.05
N ASP A 445 23.15 -22.23 -15.29
CA ASP A 445 24.10 -22.08 -16.40
C ASP A 445 23.36 -21.98 -17.75
N VAL A 446 23.27 -20.77 -18.30
CA VAL A 446 22.63 -20.49 -19.60
C VAL A 446 23.61 -20.11 -20.68
N ARG A 447 24.91 -20.33 -20.49
CA ARG A 447 25.94 -19.95 -21.48
C ARG A 447 25.73 -20.57 -22.86
N HIS A 448 25.15 -21.76 -22.90
CA HIS A 448 24.82 -22.49 -24.12
C HIS A 448 23.69 -21.82 -24.93
N LEU A 449 22.89 -20.93 -24.31
CA LEU A 449 21.81 -20.23 -24.96
C LEU A 449 22.26 -18.88 -25.58
N LEU A 450 23.36 -18.28 -25.11
CA LEU A 450 23.77 -16.93 -25.50
C LEU A 450 23.96 -16.78 -27.02
N ALA A 451 24.58 -17.77 -27.67
CA ALA A 451 24.78 -17.75 -29.12
C ALA A 451 23.49 -17.98 -29.94
N GLN A 452 22.40 -18.43 -29.28
CA GLN A 452 21.10 -18.68 -29.90
C GLN A 452 20.18 -17.45 -29.86
N ILE A 453 20.54 -16.41 -29.10
CA ILE A 453 19.75 -15.19 -29.01
C ILE A 453 19.73 -14.48 -30.37
N ALA A 454 18.53 -14.35 -30.95
CA ALA A 454 18.31 -13.75 -32.26
C ALA A 454 17.69 -12.33 -32.19
N VAL A 455 17.38 -11.86 -30.98
CA VAL A 455 16.76 -10.55 -30.78
C VAL A 455 17.81 -9.47 -30.46
N PRO A 456 17.57 -8.19 -30.79
CA PRO A 456 18.43 -7.11 -30.36
C PRO A 456 18.69 -7.17 -28.86
N THR A 457 19.94 -7.03 -28.45
CA THR A 457 20.33 -7.18 -27.04
C THR A 457 21.22 -6.03 -26.59
N LEU A 458 20.87 -5.43 -25.45
CA LEU A 458 21.64 -4.42 -24.73
C LEU A 458 22.12 -5.00 -23.40
N VAL A 459 23.41 -4.95 -23.14
CA VAL A 459 24.00 -5.35 -21.85
C VAL A 459 24.55 -4.11 -21.16
N LEU A 460 24.00 -3.82 -19.98
CA LEU A 460 24.38 -2.67 -19.15
C LEU A 460 25.10 -3.18 -17.90
N HIS A 461 26.23 -2.58 -17.55
CA HIS A 461 26.97 -2.96 -16.35
C HIS A 461 27.74 -1.78 -15.76
N ARG A 462 27.64 -1.59 -14.45
CA ARG A 462 28.47 -0.59 -13.77
C ARG A 462 29.87 -1.12 -13.55
N ARG A 463 30.86 -0.24 -13.74
CA ARG A 463 32.29 -0.59 -13.71
C ARG A 463 32.72 -1.23 -12.41
N ASP A 464 32.29 -0.67 -11.29
CA ASP A 464 32.72 -1.04 -9.96
C ASP A 464 31.65 -1.80 -9.17
N ASP A 465 30.70 -2.44 -9.87
CA ASP A 465 29.66 -3.31 -9.29
C ASP A 465 30.32 -4.38 -8.42
N LYS A 466 29.93 -4.40 -7.13
CA LYS A 466 30.50 -5.30 -6.12
C LYS A 466 29.76 -6.64 -6.03
N ALA A 467 28.51 -6.68 -6.44
CA ALA A 467 27.69 -7.89 -6.39
C ALA A 467 27.99 -8.80 -7.59
N VAL A 468 28.03 -8.23 -8.78
CA VAL A 468 28.39 -8.94 -10.02
C VAL A 468 29.52 -8.17 -10.74
N ARG A 469 30.64 -8.83 -10.92
CA ARG A 469 31.80 -8.20 -11.58
C ARG A 469 31.47 -7.85 -13.04
N ILE A 470 31.87 -6.69 -13.50
CA ILE A 470 31.67 -6.22 -14.89
C ILE A 470 32.18 -7.23 -15.94
N ALA A 471 33.20 -8.02 -15.61
CA ALA A 471 33.70 -9.09 -16.48
C ALA A 471 32.63 -10.13 -16.86
N ALA A 472 31.65 -10.39 -15.98
CA ALA A 472 30.50 -11.25 -16.28
C ALA A 472 29.61 -10.65 -17.38
N GLY A 473 29.29 -9.35 -17.29
CA GLY A 473 28.53 -8.63 -18.33
C GLY A 473 29.25 -8.58 -19.66
N ARG A 474 30.57 -8.35 -19.66
CA ARG A 474 31.40 -8.41 -20.88
C ARG A 474 31.40 -9.80 -21.52
N ASP A 475 31.50 -10.88 -20.71
CA ASP A 475 31.41 -12.26 -21.20
C ASP A 475 30.03 -12.55 -21.84
N VAL A 476 28.94 -12.13 -21.19
CA VAL A 476 27.58 -12.26 -21.74
C VAL A 476 27.48 -11.53 -23.10
N ALA A 477 27.88 -10.27 -23.16
CA ALA A 477 27.80 -9.48 -24.39
C ALA A 477 28.65 -10.06 -25.52
N SER A 478 29.84 -10.57 -25.19
CA SER A 478 30.77 -11.16 -26.21
C SER A 478 30.23 -12.44 -26.86
N ARG A 479 29.35 -13.16 -26.17
CA ARG A 479 28.76 -14.41 -26.66
C ARG A 479 27.43 -14.24 -27.40
N ILE A 480 26.82 -13.06 -27.34
CA ILE A 480 25.57 -12.73 -28.04
C ILE A 480 25.90 -11.96 -29.31
N LYS A 481 25.52 -12.51 -30.45
CA LYS A 481 25.80 -11.88 -31.75
C LYS A 481 25.10 -10.51 -31.88
N GLY A 482 25.88 -9.47 -32.07
CA GLY A 482 25.33 -8.11 -32.24
C GLY A 482 24.82 -7.44 -30.96
N ALA A 483 25.14 -7.97 -29.79
CA ALA A 483 24.84 -7.30 -28.53
C ALA A 483 25.61 -5.99 -28.40
N GLU A 484 24.93 -4.94 -27.94
CA GLU A 484 25.55 -3.68 -27.52
C GLU A 484 25.95 -3.83 -26.05
N PHE A 485 27.18 -3.48 -25.69
CA PHE A 485 27.67 -3.42 -24.33
C PHE A 485 27.92 -1.99 -23.91
N VAL A 486 27.27 -1.54 -22.86
CA VAL A 486 27.45 -0.20 -22.29
C VAL A 486 28.01 -0.33 -20.88
N GLU A 487 29.22 0.13 -20.70
CA GLU A 487 29.87 0.30 -19.42
C GLU A 487 29.39 1.60 -18.78
N LEU A 488 28.91 1.51 -17.56
CA LEU A 488 28.38 2.64 -16.79
C LEU A 488 29.31 2.94 -15.62
N ASP A 489 29.45 4.21 -15.28
CA ASP A 489 30.15 4.61 -14.07
C ASP A 489 29.34 4.27 -12.82
N GLY A 490 30.03 4.06 -11.69
CA GLY A 490 29.42 3.77 -10.40
C GLY A 490 29.62 2.33 -9.92
N ASN A 491 29.17 2.09 -8.70
CA ASN A 491 29.40 0.85 -7.95
C ASN A 491 28.11 0.19 -7.43
N ASP A 492 26.92 0.76 -7.70
CA ASP A 492 25.65 0.19 -7.30
C ASP A 492 25.24 -0.97 -8.23
N HIS A 493 24.80 -2.06 -7.65
CA HIS A 493 24.23 -3.18 -8.38
C HIS A 493 22.75 -2.96 -8.72
N TRP A 494 21.99 -2.26 -7.85
CA TRP A 494 20.60 -1.92 -8.18
C TRP A 494 20.55 -0.92 -9.33
N PHE A 495 19.82 -1.26 -10.38
CA PHE A 495 19.69 -0.45 -11.59
C PHE A 495 19.13 0.97 -11.34
N PHE A 496 18.35 1.14 -10.27
CA PHE A 496 17.74 2.41 -9.88
C PHE A 496 18.53 3.20 -8.83
N ALA A 497 19.61 2.65 -8.26
CA ALA A 497 20.47 3.36 -7.31
C ALA A 497 21.55 4.19 -8.05
N GLY A 498 22.09 5.21 -7.41
CA GLY A 498 23.08 6.10 -7.98
C GLY A 498 22.56 6.95 -9.14
N ASP A 499 23.43 7.32 -10.09
CA ASP A 499 23.03 8.09 -11.28
C ASP A 499 22.24 7.20 -12.25
N GLN A 500 20.96 7.53 -12.42
CA GLN A 500 20.02 6.82 -13.30
C GLN A 500 20.06 7.32 -14.74
N GLN A 501 20.53 8.55 -14.98
CA GLN A 501 20.42 9.19 -16.29
C GLN A 501 21.18 8.41 -17.40
N PRO A 502 22.43 7.95 -17.19
CA PRO A 502 23.12 7.15 -18.21
C PRO A 502 22.42 5.82 -18.51
N VAL A 503 21.84 5.17 -17.48
CA VAL A 503 21.08 3.92 -17.62
C VAL A 503 19.84 4.15 -18.49
N LEU A 504 19.02 5.14 -18.12
CA LEU A 504 17.78 5.48 -18.83
C LEU A 504 18.05 5.98 -20.25
N ALA A 505 19.10 6.75 -20.46
CA ALA A 505 19.52 7.22 -21.79
C ALA A 505 19.94 6.05 -22.70
N ALA A 506 20.68 5.07 -22.17
CA ALA A 506 21.06 3.87 -22.94
C ALA A 506 19.82 3.03 -23.30
N ILE A 507 18.91 2.82 -22.36
CA ILE A 507 17.65 2.13 -22.60
C ILE A 507 16.82 2.86 -23.67
N GLY A 508 16.67 4.18 -23.55
CA GLY A 508 15.91 5.00 -24.52
C GLY A 508 16.45 4.85 -25.94
N ARG A 509 17.77 5.06 -26.14
CA ARG A 509 18.42 4.86 -27.45
C ARG A 509 18.22 3.45 -28.00
N PHE A 510 18.40 2.44 -27.16
CA PHE A 510 18.19 1.06 -27.58
C PHE A 510 16.75 0.82 -28.04
N MET A 511 15.77 1.30 -27.30
CA MET A 511 14.36 1.14 -27.65
C MET A 511 13.94 1.90 -28.91
N GLU A 512 14.51 3.09 -29.15
CA GLU A 512 14.32 3.85 -30.40
C GLU A 512 14.86 3.11 -31.62
N GLY A 513 15.96 2.37 -31.47
CA GLY A 513 16.60 1.56 -32.50
C GLY A 513 15.91 0.23 -32.81
N LEU A 514 14.92 -0.18 -32.02
CA LEU A 514 14.24 -1.46 -32.23
C LEU A 514 13.43 -1.48 -33.54
N PRO A 515 13.45 -2.57 -34.32
CA PRO A 515 12.72 -2.67 -35.57
C PRO A 515 11.23 -2.42 -35.37
N ARG A 516 10.67 -1.43 -36.08
CA ARG A 516 9.22 -1.21 -36.17
C ARG A 516 8.66 -2.27 -37.12
N ARG A 517 8.12 -3.39 -36.59
CA ARG A 517 7.36 -4.32 -37.42
C ARG A 517 6.01 -3.67 -37.75
N THR A 518 5.77 -3.32 -39.01
CA THR A 518 4.44 -3.09 -39.56
C THR A 518 3.75 -4.46 -39.67
N TRP A 519 2.64 -4.63 -39.00
CA TRP A 519 1.73 -5.77 -39.17
C TRP A 519 0.82 -5.54 -40.39
#